data_db7464e6f512b84b7a32a14dbfcbb388
#
_entry.id   db7464e6f512b84b7a32a14dbfcbb388
#
_cell.length_a   1.000
_cell.length_b   1.000
_cell.length_c   1.000
_cell.angle_alpha   90.00
_cell.angle_beta   90.00
_cell.angle_gamma   90.00
#
_symmetry.space_group_name_H-M   'P 1'
#
loop_
_entity.id
_entity.type
_entity.pdbx_description
1 polymer ?
#
loop_
_entity_poly.entity_id
_entity_poly.type
_entity_poly.pdbx_seq_one_letter_code
_entity_poly.pdbx_strand_id
1 'polypeptide(L)'
;CDRYDFKVLGKNAIIVFPKKFTPKNKWVWRAEFFDAFPIVDLDLLEQGWALTYIGISDMYGNDESVEIMRQYQEFLVNAFDLEPKATIFGFSRGAFYAVNYTAKYPQNVGCLYLDAPGLDILSWPAGRGKSFGGQGTPADWEICKNVLGLTEETAADYKGSPKFHIAELAKADIPLILVQGDADIAAPMEENAQLLIDNYEKL
;
A
#
# COMPACT_ATOMS: atom_id res chain seq x y z
N CYS A 1 -7.01 -2.97 23.81
CA CYS A 1 -7.40 -2.45 22.48
C CYS A 1 -8.84 -2.86 22.19
N ASP A 2 -9.55 -2.01 21.47
CA ASP A 2 -10.93 -2.24 21.09
C ASP A 2 -11.02 -2.23 19.57
N ARG A 3 -11.49 -3.33 18.99
CA ARG A 3 -11.67 -3.50 17.54
C ARG A 3 -13.10 -3.23 17.17
N TYR A 4 -13.29 -2.47 16.11
CA TYR A 4 -14.58 -2.19 15.49
C TYR A 4 -14.53 -2.51 14.00
N ASP A 5 -15.45 -3.37 13.57
CA ASP A 5 -15.69 -3.70 12.18
C ASP A 5 -16.95 -2.96 11.74
N PHE A 6 -16.86 -2.18 10.67
CA PHE A 6 -17.95 -1.31 10.21
C PHE A 6 -17.96 -1.16 8.69
N LYS A 7 -18.95 -0.46 8.16
CA LYS A 7 -19.03 -0.11 6.74
C LYS A 7 -18.89 1.39 6.55
N VAL A 8 -18.04 1.79 5.61
CA VAL A 8 -17.86 3.16 5.16
C VAL A 8 -17.60 3.18 3.66
N LEU A 9 -18.16 4.14 2.93
CA LEU A 9 -18.02 4.23 1.46
C LEU A 9 -18.47 2.93 0.74
N GLY A 10 -19.43 2.19 1.31
CA GLY A 10 -19.87 0.90 0.79
C GLY A 10 -18.87 -0.26 0.98
N LYS A 11 -17.74 -0.04 1.62
CA LYS A 11 -16.68 -1.03 1.87
C LYS A 11 -16.68 -1.47 3.34
N ASN A 12 -16.18 -2.68 3.59
CA ASN A 12 -15.89 -3.12 4.95
C ASN A 12 -14.62 -2.41 5.44
N ALA A 13 -14.64 -1.94 6.67
CA ALA A 13 -13.51 -1.28 7.28
C ALA A 13 -13.30 -1.78 8.71
N ILE A 14 -12.07 -1.66 9.18
CA ILE A 14 -11.66 -2.04 10.52
C ILE A 14 -10.91 -0.88 11.15
N ILE A 15 -11.18 -0.61 12.42
CA ILE A 15 -10.34 0.23 13.27
C ILE A 15 -10.09 -0.47 14.59
N VAL A 16 -8.84 -0.45 15.04
CA VAL A 16 -8.44 -0.96 16.34
C VAL A 16 -7.86 0.19 17.15
N PHE A 17 -8.50 0.52 18.25
CA PHE A 17 -8.03 1.56 19.14
C PHE A 17 -7.09 1.01 20.20
N PRO A 18 -5.99 1.72 20.50
CA PRO A 18 -5.13 1.39 21.64
C PRO A 18 -5.87 1.67 22.96
N LYS A 19 -5.42 1.07 24.06
CA LYS A 19 -5.95 1.39 25.39
C LYS A 19 -5.70 2.85 25.81
N LYS A 20 -4.63 3.44 25.29
CA LYS A 20 -4.26 4.83 25.53
C LYS A 20 -3.57 5.36 24.28
N PHE A 21 -4.11 6.42 23.73
CA PHE A 21 -3.53 7.07 22.55
C PHE A 21 -2.21 7.78 22.82
N THR A 22 -1.38 7.90 21.77
CA THR A 22 -0.29 8.88 21.72
C THR A 22 -0.84 10.31 21.80
N PRO A 23 -0.04 11.32 22.19
CA PRO A 23 -0.50 12.72 22.28
C PRO A 23 -1.06 13.30 20.97
N LYS A 24 -0.75 12.70 19.82
CA LYS A 24 -1.19 13.14 18.49
C LYS A 24 -2.16 12.17 17.83
N ASN A 25 -2.68 11.16 18.55
CA ASN A 25 -3.56 10.13 18.00
C ASN A 25 -3.00 9.49 16.72
N LYS A 26 -1.72 9.09 16.79
CA LYS A 26 -1.03 8.45 15.66
C LYS A 26 -1.70 7.14 15.25
N TRP A 27 -1.59 6.80 14.01
CA TRP A 27 -2.21 5.61 13.45
C TRP A 27 -1.45 5.02 12.28
N VAL A 28 -1.69 3.73 12.06
CA VAL A 28 -1.18 2.95 10.93
C VAL A 28 -2.33 2.52 10.07
N TRP A 29 -2.15 2.63 8.78
CA TRP A 29 -3.05 2.12 7.78
C TRP A 29 -2.44 0.91 7.08
N ARG A 30 -3.01 -0.26 7.33
CA ARG A 30 -2.69 -1.48 6.58
C ARG A 30 -3.38 -1.41 5.23
N ALA A 31 -2.62 -1.24 4.16
CA ALA A 31 -3.18 -1.12 2.81
C ALA A 31 -3.77 -2.45 2.30
N GLU A 32 -3.18 -3.59 2.73
CA GLU A 32 -3.63 -4.96 2.47
C GLU A 32 -3.26 -5.88 3.63
N PHE A 33 -3.74 -7.12 3.59
CA PHE A 33 -3.35 -8.20 4.50
C PHE A 33 -3.52 -7.86 5.98
N PHE A 34 -4.67 -7.26 6.34
CA PHE A 34 -4.99 -7.00 7.74
C PHE A 34 -4.98 -8.33 8.54
N ASP A 35 -4.44 -8.30 9.74
CA ASP A 35 -4.19 -9.47 10.61
C ASP A 35 -3.06 -10.42 10.13
N ALA A 36 -2.44 -10.22 8.98
CA ALA A 36 -1.26 -10.99 8.57
C ALA A 36 0.03 -10.34 9.11
N PHE A 37 0.93 -11.17 9.64
CA PHE A 37 2.23 -10.71 10.19
C PHE A 37 2.09 -9.54 11.18
N PRO A 38 1.30 -9.68 12.28
CA PRO A 38 0.83 -8.56 13.07
C PRO A 38 1.82 -8.07 14.14
N ILE A 39 3.07 -8.53 14.15
CA ILE A 39 4.02 -8.25 15.26
C ILE A 39 4.21 -6.73 15.42
N VAL A 40 4.53 -6.03 14.34
CA VAL A 40 4.73 -4.58 14.39
C VAL A 40 3.43 -3.83 14.69
N ASP A 41 2.29 -4.31 14.18
CA ASP A 41 0.97 -3.73 14.47
C ASP A 41 0.65 -3.79 15.97
N LEU A 42 0.91 -4.95 16.59
CA LEU A 42 0.66 -5.13 18.03
C LEU A 42 1.57 -4.26 18.88
N ASP A 43 2.85 -4.14 18.53
CA ASP A 43 3.79 -3.27 19.21
C ASP A 43 3.38 -1.79 19.11
N LEU A 44 2.91 -1.35 17.95
CA LEU A 44 2.42 0.00 17.75
C LEU A 44 1.12 0.27 18.53
N LEU A 45 0.20 -0.71 18.59
CA LEU A 45 -1.00 -0.62 19.44
C LEU A 45 -0.63 -0.46 20.92
N GLU A 46 0.37 -1.21 21.41
CA GLU A 46 0.86 -1.06 22.79
C GLU A 46 1.49 0.30 23.03
N GLN A 47 2.13 0.88 22.01
CA GLN A 47 2.69 2.23 22.04
C GLN A 47 1.62 3.35 21.90
N GLY A 48 0.36 3.00 21.72
CA GLY A 48 -0.75 3.95 21.64
C GLY A 48 -1.11 4.44 20.24
N TRP A 49 -0.76 3.68 19.20
CA TRP A 49 -1.18 3.95 17.82
C TRP A 49 -2.49 3.20 17.51
N ALA A 50 -3.39 3.82 16.77
CA ALA A 50 -4.52 3.11 16.20
C ALA A 50 -4.11 2.35 14.93
N LEU A 51 -4.83 1.26 14.61
CA LEU A 51 -4.67 0.52 13.35
C LEU A 51 -5.93 0.60 12.54
N THR A 52 -5.80 0.75 11.23
CA THR A 52 -6.95 0.80 10.33
C THR A 52 -6.75 -0.02 9.07
N TYR A 53 -7.89 -0.40 8.46
CA TYR A 53 -7.97 -1.08 7.18
C TYR A 53 -9.28 -0.74 6.48
N ILE A 54 -9.27 -0.70 5.15
CA ILE A 54 -10.47 -0.65 4.32
C ILE A 54 -10.36 -1.70 3.22
N GLY A 55 -11.43 -2.45 2.98
CA GLY A 55 -11.50 -3.54 2.03
C GLY A 55 -11.62 -3.07 0.59
N ILE A 56 -10.50 -2.77 -0.03
CA ILE A 56 -10.35 -2.38 -1.44
C ILE A 56 -9.46 -3.36 -2.20
N SER A 57 -9.37 -4.59 -1.73
CA SER A 57 -8.61 -5.67 -2.37
C SER A 57 -9.02 -5.83 -3.84
N ASP A 58 -8.09 -6.32 -4.64
CA ASP A 58 -8.23 -6.58 -6.07
C ASP A 58 -8.49 -5.34 -6.96
N MET A 59 -8.28 -4.13 -6.45
CA MET A 59 -8.34 -2.89 -7.24
C MET A 59 -6.97 -2.44 -7.78
N TYR A 60 -5.89 -3.10 -7.38
CA TYR A 60 -4.50 -2.88 -7.84
C TYR A 60 -4.02 -1.43 -7.79
N GLY A 61 -4.49 -0.67 -6.78
CA GLY A 61 -4.08 0.72 -6.59
C GLY A 61 -4.52 1.67 -7.71
N ASN A 62 -5.61 1.35 -8.42
CA ASN A 62 -6.16 2.20 -9.47
C ASN A 62 -6.70 3.54 -8.91
N ASP A 63 -7.05 4.47 -9.79
CA ASP A 63 -7.53 5.80 -9.40
C ASP A 63 -8.76 5.78 -8.50
N GLU A 64 -9.67 4.82 -8.70
CA GLU A 64 -10.85 4.64 -7.86
C GLU A 64 -10.47 4.25 -6.44
N SER A 65 -9.58 3.27 -6.29
CA SER A 65 -9.11 2.84 -4.97
C SER A 65 -8.37 3.95 -4.23
N VAL A 66 -7.55 4.72 -4.94
CA VAL A 66 -6.81 5.87 -4.39
C VAL A 66 -7.77 6.97 -3.91
N GLU A 67 -8.88 7.21 -4.63
CA GLU A 67 -9.89 8.16 -4.21
C GLU A 67 -10.70 7.65 -3.00
N ILE A 68 -11.03 6.36 -2.95
CA ILE A 68 -11.64 5.74 -1.77
C ILE A 68 -10.71 5.90 -0.55
N MET A 69 -9.40 5.69 -0.72
CA MET A 69 -8.41 5.89 0.33
C MET A 69 -8.42 7.33 0.85
N ARG A 70 -8.47 8.33 -0.04
CA ARG A 70 -8.53 9.74 0.34
C ARG A 70 -9.77 10.05 1.20
N GLN A 71 -10.93 9.60 0.76
CA GLN A 71 -12.19 9.80 1.49
C GLN A 71 -12.20 9.05 2.83
N TYR A 72 -11.62 7.86 2.87
CA TYR A 72 -11.48 7.08 4.10
C TYR A 72 -10.58 7.78 5.12
N GLN A 73 -9.43 8.30 4.69
CA GLN A 73 -8.56 9.08 5.59
C GLN A 73 -9.26 10.32 6.14
N GLU A 74 -9.96 11.06 5.28
CA GLU A 74 -10.75 12.22 5.71
C GLU A 74 -11.81 11.84 6.76
N PHE A 75 -12.52 10.72 6.53
CA PHE A 75 -13.46 10.16 7.49
C PHE A 75 -12.78 9.83 8.83
N LEU A 76 -11.65 9.13 8.81
CA LEU A 76 -10.94 8.73 10.03
C LEU A 76 -10.46 9.93 10.85
N VAL A 77 -9.86 10.92 10.18
CA VAL A 77 -9.38 12.15 10.84
C VAL A 77 -10.54 12.92 11.47
N ASN A 78 -11.65 13.08 10.76
CA ASN A 78 -12.79 13.86 11.25
C ASN A 78 -13.62 13.13 12.31
N ALA A 79 -13.80 11.81 12.17
CA ALA A 79 -14.66 11.05 13.08
C ALA A 79 -13.96 10.60 14.36
N PHE A 80 -12.65 10.38 14.32
CA PHE A 80 -11.89 9.80 15.42
C PHE A 80 -10.73 10.69 15.91
N ASP A 81 -10.62 11.92 15.39
CA ASP A 81 -9.55 12.87 15.75
C ASP A 81 -8.14 12.25 15.58
N LEU A 82 -7.94 11.46 14.53
CA LEU A 82 -6.64 10.87 14.22
C LEU A 82 -5.70 11.90 13.61
N GLU A 83 -4.38 11.69 13.75
CA GLU A 83 -3.38 12.57 13.14
C GLU A 83 -3.64 12.70 11.62
N PRO A 84 -3.61 13.93 11.05
CA PRO A 84 -3.91 14.14 9.63
C PRO A 84 -3.03 13.36 8.66
N LYS A 85 -1.80 13.04 9.05
CA LYS A 85 -0.87 12.25 8.24
C LYS A 85 -0.86 10.79 8.67
N ALA A 86 -1.15 9.90 7.73
CA ALA A 86 -1.10 8.46 7.94
C ALA A 86 0.34 7.91 7.92
N THR A 87 0.60 6.87 8.70
CA THR A 87 1.68 5.92 8.42
C THR A 87 1.07 4.75 7.66
N ILE A 88 1.54 4.47 6.43
CA ILE A 88 0.92 3.45 5.58
C ILE A 88 1.85 2.24 5.47
N PHE A 89 1.29 1.06 5.74
CA PHE A 89 1.97 -0.22 5.59
C PHE A 89 1.52 -0.90 4.30
N GLY A 90 2.45 -1.04 3.34
CA GLY A 90 2.26 -1.71 2.06
C GLY A 90 3.04 -3.02 2.00
N PHE A 91 2.39 -4.13 2.36
CA PHE A 91 2.95 -5.47 2.20
C PHE A 91 2.62 -6.00 0.81
N SER A 92 3.61 -6.54 0.10
CA SER A 92 3.43 -7.17 -1.21
C SER A 92 2.56 -6.30 -2.14
N ARG A 93 1.41 -6.79 -2.63
CA ARG A 93 0.46 -6.02 -3.45
C ARG A 93 -0.15 -4.80 -2.73
N GLY A 94 -0.05 -4.73 -1.40
CA GLY A 94 -0.42 -3.53 -0.64
C GLY A 94 0.37 -2.30 -1.03
N ALA A 95 1.56 -2.48 -1.60
CA ALA A 95 2.38 -1.39 -2.11
C ALA A 95 1.75 -0.68 -3.33
N PHE A 96 0.92 -1.36 -4.13
CA PHE A 96 0.18 -0.70 -5.23
C PHE A 96 -0.68 0.45 -4.70
N TYR A 97 -1.37 0.23 -3.59
CA TYR A 97 -2.21 1.23 -2.95
C TYR A 97 -1.38 2.29 -2.23
N ALA A 98 -0.43 1.84 -1.40
CA ALA A 98 0.38 2.73 -0.56
C ALA A 98 1.18 3.73 -1.39
N VAL A 99 1.85 3.27 -2.45
CA VAL A 99 2.69 4.12 -3.32
C VAL A 99 1.84 5.05 -4.17
N ASN A 100 0.81 4.53 -4.85
CA ASN A 100 -0.05 5.35 -5.71
C ASN A 100 -0.81 6.42 -4.92
N TYR A 101 -1.30 6.07 -3.72
CA TYR A 101 -1.93 7.02 -2.82
C TYR A 101 -0.93 8.12 -2.38
N THR A 102 0.26 7.72 -1.96
CA THR A 102 1.28 8.67 -1.48
C THR A 102 1.75 9.59 -2.60
N ALA A 103 1.94 9.08 -3.80
CA ALA A 103 2.33 9.90 -4.96
C ALA A 103 1.28 10.96 -5.30
N LYS A 104 0.00 10.62 -5.18
CA LYS A 104 -1.10 11.54 -5.48
C LYS A 104 -1.41 12.52 -4.34
N TYR A 105 -1.21 12.10 -3.08
CA TYR A 105 -1.53 12.88 -1.87
C TYR A 105 -0.38 12.88 -0.85
N PRO A 106 0.83 13.33 -1.21
CA PRO A 106 2.00 13.24 -0.33
C PRO A 106 1.82 14.02 0.99
N GLN A 107 1.03 15.09 0.97
CA GLN A 107 0.71 15.87 2.17
C GLN A 107 -0.07 15.08 3.24
N ASN A 108 -0.73 14.00 2.84
CA ASN A 108 -1.55 13.16 3.72
C ASN A 108 -0.76 12.00 4.36
N VAL A 109 0.51 11.84 4.00
CA VAL A 109 1.33 10.70 4.44
C VAL A 109 2.53 11.20 5.26
N GLY A 110 2.73 10.57 6.39
CA GLY A 110 3.85 10.86 7.29
C GLY A 110 5.04 9.93 7.09
N CYS A 111 4.75 8.67 6.74
CA CYS A 111 5.77 7.64 6.52
C CYS A 111 5.18 6.46 5.73
N LEU A 112 6.00 5.81 4.93
CA LEU A 112 5.72 4.52 4.32
C LEU A 112 6.56 3.42 4.98
N TYR A 113 5.94 2.28 5.26
CA TYR A 113 6.61 1.01 5.50
C TYR A 113 6.23 0.05 4.37
N LEU A 114 7.19 -0.37 3.57
CA LEU A 114 7.00 -1.28 2.44
C LEU A 114 7.77 -2.57 2.68
N ASP A 115 7.07 -3.70 2.62
CA ASP A 115 7.63 -5.02 2.86
C ASP A 115 7.36 -5.90 1.64
N ALA A 116 8.44 -6.39 1.00
CA ALA A 116 8.38 -7.14 -0.25
C ALA A 116 7.44 -6.48 -1.30
N PRO A 117 7.60 -5.17 -1.59
CA PRO A 117 6.60 -4.41 -2.33
C PRO A 117 6.45 -4.87 -3.78
N GLY A 118 5.22 -5.08 -4.22
CA GLY A 118 4.87 -5.16 -5.64
C GLY A 118 4.74 -3.75 -6.22
N LEU A 119 5.52 -3.43 -7.26
CA LEU A 119 5.54 -2.08 -7.84
C LEU A 119 5.20 -2.06 -9.33
N ASP A 120 5.13 -3.22 -9.97
CA ASP A 120 4.84 -3.35 -11.40
C ASP A 120 3.86 -4.49 -11.67
N ILE A 121 2.71 -4.19 -12.30
CA ILE A 121 1.76 -5.23 -12.69
C ILE A 121 2.34 -6.21 -13.71
N LEU A 122 3.37 -5.82 -14.46
CA LEU A 122 4.04 -6.69 -15.41
C LEU A 122 5.00 -7.67 -14.71
N SER A 123 5.60 -7.29 -13.58
CA SER A 123 6.34 -8.23 -12.74
C SER A 123 5.36 -9.18 -12.08
N TRP A 124 4.49 -8.67 -11.21
CA TRP A 124 3.40 -9.41 -10.60
C TRP A 124 2.10 -8.58 -10.75
N PRO A 125 0.97 -9.18 -11.16
CA PRO A 125 0.73 -10.61 -11.33
C PRO A 125 1.06 -11.20 -12.71
N ALA A 126 1.44 -10.39 -13.72
CA ALA A 126 1.60 -10.85 -15.09
C ALA A 126 2.74 -11.87 -15.30
N GLY A 127 3.80 -11.84 -14.47
CA GLY A 127 4.96 -12.73 -14.64
C GLY A 127 5.77 -12.46 -15.91
N ARG A 128 5.72 -11.24 -16.45
CA ARG A 128 6.51 -10.86 -17.66
C ARG A 128 7.97 -10.51 -17.33
N GLY A 129 8.38 -10.71 -16.08
CA GLY A 129 9.74 -10.58 -15.57
C GLY A 129 10.18 -11.89 -14.93
N LYS A 130 10.71 -11.77 -13.69
CA LYS A 130 11.22 -12.91 -12.91
C LYS A 130 10.22 -13.46 -11.88
N SER A 131 9.11 -12.76 -11.64
CA SER A 131 8.11 -13.16 -10.64
C SER A 131 7.65 -14.61 -10.87
N PHE A 132 7.78 -15.45 -9.83
CA PHE A 132 7.53 -16.89 -9.87
C PHE A 132 8.20 -17.59 -11.07
N GLY A 133 9.46 -17.22 -11.38
CA GLY A 133 10.22 -17.78 -12.49
C GLY A 133 9.67 -17.41 -13.87
N GLY A 134 9.00 -16.25 -13.97
CA GLY A 134 8.40 -15.77 -15.21
C GLY A 134 6.99 -16.31 -15.47
N GLN A 135 6.35 -16.90 -14.47
CA GLN A 135 4.98 -17.44 -14.62
C GLN A 135 3.93 -16.49 -14.00
N GLY A 136 4.33 -15.64 -13.03
CA GLY A 136 3.41 -14.81 -12.27
C GLY A 136 2.30 -15.63 -11.60
N THR A 137 1.13 -15.02 -11.49
CA THR A 137 -0.10 -15.64 -10.97
C THR A 137 -1.23 -15.46 -11.98
N PRO A 138 -1.48 -16.40 -12.89
CA PRO A 138 -2.41 -16.22 -14.00
C PRO A 138 -3.83 -15.80 -13.59
N ALA A 139 -4.35 -16.34 -12.48
CA ALA A 139 -5.67 -15.97 -11.98
C ALA A 139 -5.73 -14.49 -11.54
N ASP A 140 -4.72 -14.03 -10.80
CA ASP A 140 -4.63 -12.62 -10.39
C ASP A 140 -4.40 -11.69 -11.59
N TRP A 141 -3.68 -12.18 -12.61
CA TRP A 141 -3.47 -11.44 -13.85
C TRP A 141 -4.78 -11.17 -14.61
N GLU A 142 -5.67 -12.17 -14.70
CA GLU A 142 -6.99 -11.97 -15.31
C GLU A 142 -7.83 -10.95 -14.50
N ILE A 143 -7.81 -11.02 -13.17
CA ILE A 143 -8.50 -10.04 -12.31
C ILE A 143 -7.91 -8.65 -12.54
N CYS A 144 -6.58 -8.52 -12.53
CA CYS A 144 -5.87 -7.26 -12.74
C CYS A 144 -6.25 -6.59 -14.08
N LYS A 145 -6.20 -7.35 -15.17
CA LYS A 145 -6.59 -6.84 -16.50
C LYS A 145 -8.04 -6.35 -16.50
N ASN A 146 -8.95 -7.16 -15.98
CA ASN A 146 -10.37 -6.82 -15.96
C ASN A 146 -10.64 -5.53 -15.17
N VAL A 147 -10.04 -5.40 -13.98
CA VAL A 147 -10.23 -4.24 -13.11
C VAL A 147 -9.61 -2.97 -13.69
N LEU A 148 -8.46 -3.10 -14.35
CA LEU A 148 -7.75 -1.96 -14.95
C LEU A 148 -8.20 -1.66 -16.39
N GLY A 149 -9.11 -2.47 -16.96
CA GLY A 149 -9.58 -2.30 -18.33
C GLY A 149 -8.49 -2.58 -19.37
N LEU A 150 -7.58 -3.51 -19.09
CA LEU A 150 -6.41 -3.83 -19.92
C LEU A 150 -6.62 -5.10 -20.72
N THR A 151 -5.89 -5.19 -21.85
CA THR A 151 -5.66 -6.42 -22.62
C THR A 151 -4.20 -6.84 -22.50
N GLU A 152 -3.83 -7.98 -23.07
CA GLU A 152 -2.43 -8.40 -23.15
C GLU A 152 -1.56 -7.38 -23.91
N GLU A 153 -2.12 -6.74 -24.92
CA GLU A 153 -1.41 -5.77 -25.76
C GLU A 153 -1.26 -4.42 -25.04
N THR A 154 -2.32 -3.95 -24.35
CA THR A 154 -2.32 -2.60 -23.75
C THR A 154 -1.64 -2.56 -22.38
N ALA A 155 -1.48 -3.70 -21.72
CA ALA A 155 -0.87 -3.76 -20.39
C ALA A 155 0.59 -3.28 -20.37
N ALA A 156 1.33 -3.46 -21.48
CA ALA A 156 2.71 -2.99 -21.58
C ALA A 156 2.85 -1.46 -21.48
N ASP A 157 1.82 -0.74 -21.89
CA ASP A 157 1.78 0.73 -21.92
C ASP A 157 1.12 1.32 -20.66
N TYR A 158 0.62 0.49 -19.75
CA TYR A 158 -0.06 0.95 -18.54
C TYR A 158 0.88 1.72 -17.61
N LYS A 159 0.53 2.98 -17.32
CA LYS A 159 1.33 3.90 -16.49
C LYS A 159 0.84 4.04 -15.05
N GLY A 160 -0.21 3.32 -14.66
CA GLY A 160 -0.74 3.33 -13.28
C GLY A 160 -0.01 2.40 -12.31
N SER A 161 1.02 1.65 -12.75
CA SER A 161 1.86 0.88 -11.85
C SER A 161 2.71 1.79 -10.96
N PRO A 162 2.87 1.48 -9.65
CA PRO A 162 3.63 2.28 -8.70
C PRO A 162 5.03 2.68 -9.17
N LYS A 163 5.71 1.85 -9.92
CA LYS A 163 7.06 2.13 -10.45
C LYS A 163 7.16 3.46 -11.20
N PHE A 164 6.07 3.92 -11.81
CA PHE A 164 6.04 5.18 -12.54
C PHE A 164 5.85 6.41 -11.63
N HIS A 165 5.54 6.19 -10.35
CA HIS A 165 5.21 7.23 -9.37
C HIS A 165 6.24 7.34 -8.23
N ILE A 166 7.30 6.52 -8.25
CA ILE A 166 8.33 6.51 -7.19
C ILE A 166 9.06 7.86 -7.10
N ALA A 167 9.31 8.50 -8.24
CA ALA A 167 10.01 9.77 -8.27
C ALA A 167 9.24 10.89 -7.53
N GLU A 168 7.91 10.84 -7.51
CA GLU A 168 7.07 11.78 -6.77
C GLU A 168 7.23 11.60 -5.25
N LEU A 169 7.36 10.35 -4.77
CA LEU A 169 7.61 10.06 -3.36
C LEU A 169 8.95 10.62 -2.90
N ALA A 170 10.00 10.31 -3.67
CA ALA A 170 11.34 10.77 -3.40
C ALA A 170 11.40 12.31 -3.41
N LYS A 171 10.84 12.95 -4.43
CA LYS A 171 10.75 14.41 -4.54
C LYS A 171 9.97 15.07 -3.40
N ALA A 172 8.96 14.39 -2.87
CA ALA A 172 8.16 14.86 -1.73
C ALA A 172 8.84 14.58 -0.38
N ASP A 173 10.04 13.97 -0.38
CA ASP A 173 10.82 13.60 0.82
C ASP A 173 9.99 12.76 1.81
N ILE A 174 9.24 11.78 1.30
CA ILE A 174 8.44 10.90 2.14
C ILE A 174 9.36 9.90 2.85
N PRO A 175 9.40 9.88 4.17
CA PRO A 175 10.16 8.89 4.92
C PRO A 175 9.73 7.47 4.56
N LEU A 176 10.69 6.61 4.21
CA LEU A 176 10.47 5.24 3.76
C LEU A 176 11.28 4.25 4.58
N ILE A 177 10.60 3.23 5.10
CA ILE A 177 11.22 2.01 5.61
C ILE A 177 10.94 0.92 4.58
N LEU A 178 11.99 0.31 4.04
CA LEU A 178 11.91 -0.74 3.04
C LEU A 178 12.52 -2.04 3.57
N VAL A 179 11.74 -3.11 3.49
CA VAL A 179 12.17 -4.46 3.82
C VAL A 179 12.01 -5.34 2.59
N GLN A 180 13.06 -6.05 2.20
CA GLN A 180 13.06 -6.91 1.01
C GLN A 180 14.00 -8.08 1.19
N GLY A 181 13.53 -9.28 0.89
CA GLY A 181 14.37 -10.46 0.77
C GLY A 181 15.09 -10.51 -0.59
N ASP A 182 16.36 -10.83 -0.60
CA ASP A 182 17.19 -10.95 -1.81
C ASP A 182 16.83 -12.18 -2.67
N ALA A 183 16.16 -13.16 -2.07
CA ALA A 183 15.70 -14.39 -2.73
C ALA A 183 14.16 -14.40 -2.93
N ASP A 184 13.50 -13.26 -2.88
CA ASP A 184 12.05 -13.16 -3.09
C ASP A 184 11.69 -13.50 -4.54
N ILE A 185 10.92 -14.57 -4.72
CA ILE A 185 10.47 -15.02 -6.03
C ILE A 185 9.12 -14.42 -6.43
N ALA A 186 8.34 -13.88 -5.50
CA ALA A 186 7.04 -13.29 -5.77
C ALA A 186 7.18 -11.82 -6.21
N ALA A 187 7.97 -11.05 -5.46
CA ALA A 187 8.31 -9.67 -5.76
C ALA A 187 9.84 -9.52 -5.92
N PRO A 188 10.43 -9.97 -7.03
CA PRO A 188 11.88 -9.92 -7.25
C PRO A 188 12.43 -8.52 -7.04
N MET A 189 13.54 -8.44 -6.30
CA MET A 189 14.12 -7.17 -5.85
C MET A 189 14.41 -6.23 -7.02
N GLU A 190 15.01 -6.74 -8.10
CA GLU A 190 15.44 -5.91 -9.24
C GLU A 190 14.26 -5.26 -9.99
N GLU A 191 13.08 -5.87 -9.93
CA GLU A 191 11.87 -5.39 -10.61
C GLU A 191 11.00 -4.49 -9.74
N ASN A 192 11.28 -4.45 -8.43
CA ASN A 192 10.46 -3.81 -7.42
C ASN A 192 11.28 -2.95 -6.46
N ALA A 193 11.77 -3.50 -5.36
CA ALA A 193 12.42 -2.74 -4.29
C ALA A 193 13.65 -1.93 -4.76
N GLN A 194 14.44 -2.45 -5.70
CA GLN A 194 15.60 -1.75 -6.25
C GLN A 194 15.22 -0.42 -6.91
N LEU A 195 14.02 -0.34 -7.51
CA LEU A 195 13.53 0.90 -8.12
C LEU A 195 13.32 2.01 -7.09
N LEU A 196 12.89 1.65 -5.88
CA LEU A 196 12.77 2.60 -4.76
C LEU A 196 14.16 3.08 -4.31
N ILE A 197 15.09 2.15 -4.07
CA ILE A 197 16.46 2.45 -3.65
C ILE A 197 17.10 3.41 -4.65
N ASP A 198 17.09 3.07 -5.93
CA ASP A 198 17.71 3.87 -6.99
C ASP A 198 17.13 5.29 -7.11
N ASN A 199 15.86 5.50 -6.76
CA ASN A 199 15.25 6.82 -6.82
C ASN A 199 15.54 7.66 -5.57
N TYR A 200 15.56 7.03 -4.38
CA TYR A 200 15.86 7.73 -3.14
C TYR A 200 17.36 8.05 -2.98
N GLU A 201 18.26 7.24 -3.54
CA GLU A 201 19.71 7.52 -3.51
C GLU A 201 20.15 8.64 -4.47
N LYS A 202 19.29 9.07 -5.40
CA LYS A 202 19.58 10.17 -6.34
C LYS A 202 19.26 11.57 -5.79
N LEU A 203 18.69 11.64 -4.61
CA LEU A 203 18.36 12.90 -3.91
C LEU A 203 19.49 13.31 -2.98
#